data_3fea8b0618b13a20f483b7587a6797f9
#
_entry.id   3fea8b0618b13a20f483b7587a6797f9
#
_cell.length_a   1.000
_cell.length_b   1.000
_cell.length_c   1.000
_cell.angle_alpha   90.00
_cell.angle_beta   90.00
_cell.angle_gamma   90.00
#
_symmetry.space_group_name_H-M   'P 1'
#
loop_
_entity.id
_entity.type
_entity.pdbx_description
1 polymer ?
#
loop_
_entity_poly.entity_id
_entity_poly.type
_entity_poly.pdbx_seq_one_letter_code
_entity_poly.pdbx_strand_id
1 'polypeptide(L)'
;MGIIESRNKEEARHEENGVVYYDRGVLTGRDGRKYLRYAIQTHFIEVGEDKCALIERYVRPLYREGDMLSFGAKVMAMCEKTVRTRDEVKPGFWANLLWRFAGINHTGVGMHEPRKLQLVIDICGLPRVLLAVFCSAVTKPFGIHGVFYKVCGKGVAGIDGFYFRSSFDRYKELALINPDNPVELCDEIMQKTGIPTVLMDANDIDQNQLGKCHGFPLTDEQIQDAMADNPSGQGDELTP
;
A
#
# COMPACT_ATOMS: atom_id res chain seq x y z
N MET A 1 4.53 -22.90 6.49
CA MET A 1 3.54 -22.40 5.54
C MET A 1 2.21 -23.00 5.96
N GLY A 2 1.46 -22.29 6.82
CA GLY A 2 0.16 -22.75 7.31
C GLY A 2 -0.86 -22.64 6.20
N ILE A 3 -1.60 -23.70 5.96
CA ILE A 3 -2.73 -23.70 5.04
C ILE A 3 -3.80 -22.84 5.69
N ILE A 4 -4.01 -21.63 5.17
CA ILE A 4 -5.18 -20.82 5.52
C ILE A 4 -6.34 -21.44 4.78
N GLU A 5 -7.22 -22.15 5.49
CA GLU A 5 -8.51 -22.53 4.94
C GLU A 5 -9.20 -21.26 4.50
N SER A 6 -9.62 -21.20 3.23
CA SER A 6 -10.42 -20.10 2.69
C SER A 6 -11.73 -20.05 3.49
N ARG A 7 -11.77 -19.21 4.53
CA ARG A 7 -13.02 -18.94 5.24
C ARG A 7 -14.03 -18.38 4.25
N ASN A 8 -15.24 -18.87 4.34
CA ASN A 8 -16.35 -18.36 3.54
C ASN A 8 -16.47 -16.85 3.81
N LYS A 9 -16.37 -16.02 2.76
CA LYS A 9 -16.34 -14.55 2.90
C LYS A 9 -17.55 -14.01 3.69
N GLU A 10 -18.69 -14.68 3.61
CA GLU A 10 -19.92 -14.30 4.32
C GLU A 10 -19.82 -14.57 5.84
N GLU A 11 -19.18 -15.65 6.25
CA GLU A 11 -19.04 -16.00 7.68
C GLU A 11 -18.06 -15.08 8.42
N ALA A 12 -17.13 -14.46 7.71
CA ALA A 12 -16.16 -13.54 8.30
C ALA A 12 -16.70 -12.11 8.44
N ARG A 13 -17.85 -11.79 7.81
CA ARG A 13 -18.43 -10.44 7.80
C ARG A 13 -19.28 -10.22 9.05
N HIS A 14 -18.98 -9.16 9.77
CA HIS A 14 -19.70 -8.70 10.95
C HIS A 14 -20.11 -7.24 10.80
N GLU A 15 -21.09 -6.83 11.60
CA GLU A 15 -21.50 -5.43 11.70
C GLU A 15 -21.69 -5.08 13.19
N GLU A 16 -21.00 -4.06 13.65
CA GLU A 16 -21.09 -3.56 15.01
C GLU A 16 -21.06 -2.02 15.01
N ASN A 17 -21.92 -1.38 15.77
CA ASN A 17 -22.04 0.07 15.87
C ASN A 17 -22.18 0.80 14.50
N GLY A 18 -22.82 0.14 13.50
CA GLY A 18 -23.00 0.68 12.15
C GLY A 18 -21.75 0.61 11.27
N VAL A 19 -20.72 -0.13 11.70
CA VAL A 19 -19.50 -0.38 10.92
C VAL A 19 -19.41 -1.86 10.57
N VAL A 20 -19.13 -2.13 9.28
CA VAL A 20 -18.89 -3.47 8.77
C VAL A 20 -17.40 -3.79 8.88
N TYR A 21 -17.09 -4.98 9.36
CA TYR A 21 -15.73 -5.49 9.41
C TYR A 21 -15.68 -6.99 9.11
N TYR A 22 -14.49 -7.46 8.74
CA TYR A 22 -14.23 -8.86 8.45
C TYR A 22 -13.24 -9.42 9.48
N ASP A 23 -13.63 -10.52 10.15
CA ASP A 23 -12.73 -11.27 11.01
C ASP A 23 -11.71 -12.03 10.14
N ARG A 24 -10.45 -11.65 10.24
CA ARG A 24 -9.32 -12.29 9.54
C ARG A 24 -8.67 -13.41 10.36
N GLY A 25 -9.27 -13.73 11.50
CA GLY A 25 -8.83 -14.79 12.39
C GLY A 25 -7.58 -14.47 13.19
N VAL A 26 -7.12 -15.48 13.90
CA VAL A 26 -5.95 -15.40 14.76
C VAL A 26 -4.73 -15.92 14.01
N LEU A 27 -3.68 -15.12 13.94
CA LEU A 27 -2.36 -15.55 13.48
C LEU A 27 -1.42 -15.67 14.69
N THR A 28 -0.60 -16.72 14.71
CA THR A 28 0.45 -16.88 15.72
C THR A 28 1.78 -16.47 15.10
N GLY A 29 2.41 -15.44 15.64
CA GLY A 29 3.73 -14.97 15.23
C GLY A 29 4.85 -15.94 15.59
N ARG A 30 6.05 -15.68 15.08
CA ARG A 30 7.26 -16.48 15.34
C ARG A 30 7.66 -16.49 16.83
N ASP A 31 7.30 -15.45 17.55
CA ASP A 31 7.52 -15.30 19.00
C ASP A 31 6.43 -15.98 19.87
N GLY A 32 5.45 -16.65 19.23
CA GLY A 32 4.32 -17.30 19.88
C GLY A 32 3.18 -16.34 20.27
N ARG A 33 3.29 -15.03 20.01
CA ARG A 33 2.23 -14.07 20.24
C ARG A 33 1.08 -14.30 19.26
N LYS A 34 -0.14 -14.16 19.75
CA LYS A 34 -1.35 -14.30 18.94
C LYS A 34 -1.90 -12.92 18.59
N TYR A 35 -2.16 -12.71 17.30
CA TYR A 35 -2.74 -11.50 16.74
C TYR A 35 -4.17 -11.81 16.28
N LEU A 36 -5.14 -11.14 16.87
CA LEU A 36 -6.53 -11.13 16.41
C LEU A 36 -6.66 -9.95 15.44
N ARG A 37 -7.19 -10.17 14.24
CA ARG A 37 -7.12 -9.20 13.17
C ARG A 37 -8.48 -8.98 12.54
N TYR A 38 -8.79 -7.73 12.30
CA TYR A 38 -10.02 -7.29 11.66
C TYR A 38 -9.72 -6.36 10.50
N ALA A 39 -10.38 -6.55 9.36
CA ALA A 39 -10.35 -5.64 8.24
C ALA A 39 -11.64 -4.84 8.22
N ILE A 40 -11.55 -3.53 8.38
CA ILE A 40 -12.72 -2.64 8.50
C ILE A 40 -13.12 -2.15 7.12
N GLN A 41 -14.40 -2.33 6.76
CA GLN A 41 -14.92 -1.84 5.50
C GLN A 41 -15.20 -0.34 5.58
N THR A 42 -14.73 0.40 4.59
CA THR A 42 -15.02 1.83 4.43
C THR A 42 -15.84 2.08 3.16
N HIS A 43 -16.26 3.30 2.92
CA HIS A 43 -16.65 3.73 1.57
C HIS A 43 -15.39 3.85 0.69
N PHE A 44 -15.56 4.07 -0.62
CA PHE A 44 -14.44 4.42 -1.48
C PHE A 44 -13.92 5.81 -1.10
N ILE A 45 -12.73 5.87 -0.52
CA ILE A 45 -12.16 7.11 0.02
C ILE A 45 -11.71 7.98 -1.15
N GLU A 46 -12.17 9.23 -1.15
CA GLU A 46 -11.86 10.21 -2.18
C GLU A 46 -10.59 11.02 -1.84
N VAL A 47 -9.99 11.63 -2.87
CA VAL A 47 -8.78 12.42 -2.68
C VAL A 47 -9.04 13.63 -1.79
N GLY A 48 -8.31 13.74 -0.71
CA GLY A 48 -8.34 14.86 0.24
C GLY A 48 -9.30 14.69 1.39
N GLU A 49 -9.86 13.51 1.60
CA GLU A 49 -10.58 13.21 2.84
C GLU A 49 -9.64 13.24 4.04
N ASP A 50 -10.16 13.67 5.18
CA ASP A 50 -9.38 13.76 6.41
C ASP A 50 -9.20 12.37 7.05
N LYS A 51 -7.94 11.93 7.17
CA LYS A 51 -7.58 10.63 7.72
C LYS A 51 -8.08 10.42 9.16
N CYS A 52 -8.07 11.48 9.98
CA CYS A 52 -8.55 11.38 11.36
C CYS A 52 -10.07 11.27 11.41
N ALA A 53 -10.78 11.97 10.54
CA ALA A 53 -12.24 11.85 10.42
C ALA A 53 -12.66 10.43 9.97
N LEU A 54 -11.90 9.82 9.05
CA LEU A 54 -12.12 8.43 8.66
C LEU A 54 -11.92 7.47 9.84
N ILE A 55 -10.88 7.66 10.62
CA ILE A 55 -10.61 6.86 11.82
C ILE A 55 -11.73 7.01 12.85
N GLU A 56 -12.16 8.23 13.13
CA GLU A 56 -13.28 8.48 14.06
C GLU A 56 -14.60 7.84 13.58
N ARG A 57 -14.82 7.82 12.25
CA ARG A 57 -16.03 7.25 11.67
C ARG A 57 -16.03 5.72 11.66
N TYR A 58 -14.92 5.08 11.27
CA TYR A 58 -14.88 3.65 10.98
C TYR A 58 -14.13 2.83 12.03
N VAL A 59 -13.06 3.37 12.63
CA VAL A 59 -12.24 2.64 13.59
C VAL A 59 -12.74 2.85 15.01
N ARG A 60 -13.03 4.09 15.40
CA ARG A 60 -13.45 4.44 16.76
C ARG A 60 -14.63 3.60 17.29
N PRO A 61 -15.69 3.33 16.51
CA PRO A 61 -16.82 2.52 17.00
C PRO A 61 -16.45 1.09 17.39
N LEU A 62 -15.35 0.54 16.85
CA LEU A 62 -14.89 -0.82 17.08
C LEU A 62 -13.66 -0.88 18.02
N TYR A 63 -12.96 0.25 18.19
CA TYR A 63 -11.70 0.33 18.93
C TYR A 63 -11.86 -0.04 20.40
N ARG A 64 -10.96 -0.89 20.88
CA ARG A 64 -10.82 -1.24 22.30
C ARG A 64 -9.42 -0.86 22.77
N GLU A 65 -9.28 -0.56 24.05
CA GLU A 65 -7.98 -0.25 24.64
C GLU A 65 -6.98 -1.39 24.39
N GLY A 66 -5.82 -1.04 23.84
CA GLY A 66 -4.79 -2.00 23.47
C GLY A 66 -4.82 -2.42 22.00
N ASP A 67 -5.86 -2.05 21.25
CA ASP A 67 -5.87 -2.26 19.78
C ASP A 67 -4.89 -1.32 19.08
N MET A 68 -4.49 -1.72 17.88
CA MET A 68 -3.59 -0.97 17.00
C MET A 68 -4.19 -0.89 15.60
N LEU A 69 -3.97 0.23 14.93
CA LEU A 69 -4.44 0.45 13.57
C LEU A 69 -3.31 0.18 12.56
N SER A 70 -3.58 -0.68 11.59
CA SER A 70 -2.83 -0.73 10.33
C SER A 70 -3.58 0.10 9.29
N PHE A 71 -2.96 1.14 8.75
CA PHE A 71 -3.54 2.02 7.77
C PHE A 71 -2.88 1.78 6.40
N GLY A 72 -3.67 1.61 5.36
CA GLY A 72 -3.16 1.31 4.02
C GLY A 72 -2.51 2.53 3.35
N ALA A 73 -1.33 2.34 2.74
CA ALA A 73 -0.58 3.40 2.08
C ALA A 73 -1.36 4.08 0.93
N LYS A 74 -2.16 3.33 0.19
CA LYS A 74 -3.00 3.86 -0.90
C LYS A 74 -4.01 4.88 -0.39
N VAL A 75 -4.68 4.54 0.71
CA VAL A 75 -5.65 5.43 1.33
C VAL A 75 -4.96 6.64 1.95
N MET A 76 -3.80 6.45 2.58
CA MET A 76 -3.01 7.57 3.07
C MET A 76 -2.60 8.51 1.94
N ALA A 77 -2.18 7.99 0.79
CA ALA A 77 -1.86 8.80 -0.38
C ALA A 77 -3.06 9.61 -0.89
N MET A 78 -4.27 9.05 -0.83
CA MET A 78 -5.52 9.77 -1.14
C MET A 78 -5.78 10.90 -0.16
N CYS A 79 -5.66 10.64 1.14
CA CYS A 79 -5.84 11.64 2.21
C CYS A 79 -4.82 12.78 2.11
N GLU A 80 -3.55 12.45 1.89
CA GLU A 80 -2.44 13.41 1.79
C GLU A 80 -2.32 14.07 0.41
N LYS A 81 -3.19 13.72 -0.54
CA LYS A 81 -3.18 14.22 -1.92
C LYS A 81 -1.86 13.95 -2.66
N THR A 82 -1.14 12.91 -2.26
CA THR A 82 0.06 12.46 -2.97
C THR A 82 -0.31 11.59 -4.17
N VAL A 83 -1.22 12.13 -4.98
CA VAL A 83 -1.78 11.49 -6.19
C VAL A 83 -1.47 12.32 -7.42
N ARG A 84 -1.43 11.65 -8.58
CA ARG A 84 -1.36 12.31 -9.89
C ARG A 84 -2.46 11.75 -10.78
N THR A 85 -3.16 12.63 -11.46
CA THR A 85 -4.16 12.23 -12.45
C THR A 85 -3.52 11.87 -13.78
N ARG A 86 -4.23 11.10 -14.58
CA ARG A 86 -3.79 10.69 -15.91
C ARG A 86 -3.53 11.85 -16.84
N ASP A 87 -4.29 12.95 -16.70
CA ASP A 87 -4.16 14.17 -17.52
C ASP A 87 -2.96 15.03 -17.12
N GLU A 88 -2.53 14.96 -15.85
CA GLU A 88 -1.36 15.68 -15.36
C GLU A 88 -0.05 15.05 -15.86
N VAL A 89 -0.03 13.72 -16.05
CA VAL A 89 1.18 13.00 -16.46
C VAL A 89 1.20 12.78 -17.97
N LYS A 90 1.92 13.63 -18.69
CA LYS A 90 2.07 13.55 -20.15
C LYS A 90 3.38 12.85 -20.51
N PRO A 91 3.33 11.63 -21.09
CA PRO A 91 4.54 10.90 -21.43
C PRO A 91 5.38 11.63 -22.50
N GLY A 92 6.62 11.95 -22.16
CA GLY A 92 7.59 12.51 -23.10
C GLY A 92 8.25 11.42 -23.96
N PHE A 93 9.21 11.83 -24.81
CA PHE A 93 9.91 10.94 -25.73
C PHE A 93 10.52 9.72 -25.02
N TRP A 94 11.26 9.93 -23.93
CA TRP A 94 11.94 8.87 -23.21
C TRP A 94 10.98 7.89 -22.53
N ALA A 95 9.91 8.37 -21.95
CA ALA A 95 8.88 7.51 -21.38
C ALA A 95 8.24 6.63 -22.45
N ASN A 96 7.90 7.22 -23.63
CA ASN A 96 7.33 6.50 -24.76
C ASN A 96 8.31 5.53 -25.45
N LEU A 97 9.60 5.72 -25.30
CA LEU A 97 10.62 4.79 -25.79
C LEU A 97 10.88 3.65 -24.81
N LEU A 98 11.13 3.99 -23.54
CA LEU A 98 11.67 3.05 -22.55
C LEU A 98 10.62 2.07 -22.01
N TRP A 99 9.33 2.45 -21.93
CA TRP A 99 8.29 1.55 -21.40
C TRP A 99 8.20 0.22 -22.17
N ARG A 100 8.56 0.21 -23.46
CA ARG A 100 8.54 -0.98 -24.32
C ARG A 100 9.54 -2.04 -23.87
N PHE A 101 10.61 -1.64 -23.19
CA PHE A 101 11.64 -2.51 -22.64
C PHE A 101 11.37 -2.92 -21.19
N ALA A 102 10.38 -2.27 -20.54
CA ALA A 102 9.94 -2.65 -19.23
C ALA A 102 9.19 -3.99 -19.30
N GLY A 103 9.66 -4.98 -18.57
CA GLY A 103 9.01 -6.28 -18.49
C GLY A 103 7.62 -6.15 -17.83
N ILE A 104 6.68 -6.97 -18.28
CA ILE A 104 5.40 -7.16 -17.58
C ILE A 104 5.72 -8.02 -16.38
N ASN A 105 5.46 -7.52 -15.17
CA ASN A 105 5.53 -8.34 -13.96
C ASN A 105 4.33 -9.29 -13.95
N HIS A 106 4.50 -10.46 -13.31
CA HIS A 106 3.41 -11.44 -13.13
C HIS A 106 2.21 -10.84 -12.37
N THR A 107 2.43 -9.80 -11.58
CA THR A 107 1.38 -9.03 -10.89
C THR A 107 0.67 -8.01 -11.79
N GLY A 108 1.11 -7.85 -13.03
CA GLY A 108 0.53 -6.89 -13.99
C GLY A 108 0.81 -5.42 -13.69
N VAL A 109 1.59 -5.09 -12.67
CA VAL A 109 1.80 -3.72 -12.14
C VAL A 109 3.16 -3.13 -12.52
N GLY A 110 3.93 -3.75 -13.40
CA GLY A 110 5.26 -3.29 -13.80
C GLY A 110 5.26 -1.89 -14.44
N MET A 111 6.45 -1.41 -14.81
CA MET A 111 6.65 -0.13 -15.53
C MET A 111 6.19 -0.19 -17.00
N HIS A 112 5.31 -1.13 -17.35
CA HIS A 112 4.81 -1.32 -18.73
C HIS A 112 3.64 -0.35 -19.03
N GLU A 113 3.78 0.90 -18.58
CA GLU A 113 2.83 1.98 -18.85
C GLU A 113 3.62 3.30 -18.99
N PRO A 114 3.47 4.02 -20.14
CA PRO A 114 4.30 5.20 -20.44
C PRO A 114 4.13 6.32 -19.40
N ARG A 115 2.91 6.55 -18.88
CA ARG A 115 2.67 7.56 -17.85
C ARG A 115 3.34 7.22 -16.53
N LYS A 116 3.28 5.93 -16.14
CA LYS A 116 3.94 5.48 -14.92
C LYS A 116 5.46 5.69 -15.02
N LEU A 117 6.05 5.38 -16.17
CA LEU A 117 7.47 5.62 -16.40
C LEU A 117 7.82 7.12 -16.46
N GLN A 118 6.91 7.96 -17.01
CA GLN A 118 7.08 9.41 -16.97
C GLN A 118 7.10 9.91 -15.52
N LEU A 119 6.18 9.44 -14.69
CA LEU A 119 6.15 9.80 -13.28
C LEU A 119 7.45 9.42 -12.57
N VAL A 120 8.03 8.26 -12.88
CA VAL A 120 9.37 7.87 -12.37
C VAL A 120 10.45 8.86 -12.83
N ILE A 121 10.40 9.29 -14.10
CA ILE A 121 11.34 10.29 -14.63
C ILE A 121 11.17 11.63 -13.89
N ASP A 122 9.95 12.04 -13.61
CA ASP A 122 9.65 13.29 -12.91
C ASP A 122 10.12 13.25 -11.45
N ILE A 123 10.04 12.10 -10.78
CA ILE A 123 10.46 11.92 -9.38
C ILE A 123 11.98 11.82 -9.24
N CYS A 124 12.64 10.97 -10.01
CA CYS A 124 14.06 10.68 -9.80
C CYS A 124 15.02 11.23 -10.87
N GLY A 125 14.47 11.85 -11.90
CA GLY A 125 15.22 12.44 -13.00
C GLY A 125 15.63 11.44 -14.08
N LEU A 126 15.64 11.90 -15.34
CA LEU A 126 15.98 11.08 -16.51
C LEU A 126 17.33 10.37 -16.41
N PRO A 127 18.46 11.02 -15.97
CA PRO A 127 19.75 10.35 -15.91
C PRO A 127 19.74 9.12 -15.00
N ARG A 128 19.04 9.20 -13.86
CA ARG A 128 18.89 8.09 -12.92
C ARG A 128 18.05 6.96 -13.50
N VAL A 129 16.99 7.28 -14.22
CA VAL A 129 16.17 6.28 -14.92
C VAL A 129 16.96 5.56 -16.00
N LEU A 130 17.74 6.27 -16.81
CA LEU A 130 18.61 5.66 -17.82
C LEU A 130 19.64 4.71 -17.19
N LEU A 131 20.27 5.13 -16.09
CA LEU A 131 21.18 4.27 -15.33
C LEU A 131 20.45 3.03 -14.80
N ALA A 132 19.24 3.20 -14.25
CA ALA A 132 18.44 2.09 -13.72
C ALA A 132 18.06 1.08 -14.81
N VAL A 133 17.66 1.57 -15.97
CA VAL A 133 17.37 0.72 -17.16
C VAL A 133 18.61 -0.05 -17.59
N PHE A 134 19.76 0.63 -17.71
CA PHE A 134 21.04 0.01 -18.09
C PHE A 134 21.44 -1.08 -17.07
N CYS A 135 21.47 -0.76 -15.77
CA CYS A 135 21.79 -1.73 -14.72
C CYS A 135 20.86 -2.94 -14.76
N SER A 136 19.56 -2.71 -14.94
CA SER A 136 18.57 -3.79 -15.04
C SER A 136 18.77 -4.67 -16.29
N ALA A 137 19.11 -4.07 -17.42
CA ALA A 137 19.38 -4.82 -18.65
C ALA A 137 20.62 -5.72 -18.50
N VAL A 138 21.66 -5.23 -17.84
CA VAL A 138 22.90 -5.99 -17.58
C VAL A 138 22.68 -7.11 -16.57
N THR A 139 21.91 -6.88 -15.53
CA THR A 139 21.75 -7.83 -14.40
C THR A 139 20.66 -8.89 -14.64
N LYS A 140 19.67 -8.60 -15.47
CA LYS A 140 18.56 -9.51 -15.78
C LYS A 140 18.99 -10.87 -16.37
N PRO A 141 19.98 -10.96 -17.29
CA PRO A 141 20.46 -12.24 -17.78
C PRO A 141 21.09 -13.14 -16.69
N PHE A 142 21.56 -12.54 -15.59
CA PHE A 142 22.13 -13.25 -14.45
C PHE A 142 21.07 -13.61 -13.38
N GLY A 143 19.76 -13.44 -13.68
CA GLY A 143 18.68 -13.76 -12.75
C GLY A 143 18.49 -12.73 -11.62
N ILE A 144 19.17 -11.57 -11.69
CA ILE A 144 19.04 -10.52 -10.67
C ILE A 144 17.90 -9.58 -11.07
N HIS A 145 16.82 -9.60 -10.28
CA HIS A 145 15.61 -8.79 -10.49
C HIS A 145 15.52 -7.62 -9.52
N GLY A 146 14.64 -6.64 -9.80
CA GLY A 146 14.37 -5.50 -8.93
C GLY A 146 15.44 -4.40 -8.92
N VAL A 147 16.51 -4.50 -9.73
CA VAL A 147 17.62 -3.53 -9.77
C VAL A 147 17.13 -2.14 -10.19
N PHE A 148 16.14 -2.05 -11.08
CA PHE A 148 15.52 -0.79 -11.49
C PHE A 148 15.04 0.01 -10.28
N TYR A 149 14.25 -0.62 -9.42
CA TYR A 149 13.69 0.03 -8.23
C TYR A 149 14.76 0.37 -7.20
N LYS A 150 15.79 -0.47 -7.04
CA LYS A 150 16.91 -0.20 -6.14
C LYS A 150 17.70 1.05 -6.58
N VAL A 151 17.92 1.22 -7.88
CA VAL A 151 18.63 2.38 -8.43
C VAL A 151 17.77 3.63 -8.39
N CYS A 152 16.48 3.55 -8.74
CA CYS A 152 15.56 4.68 -8.68
C CYS A 152 15.26 5.13 -7.25
N GLY A 153 15.26 4.21 -6.29
CA GLY A 153 15.06 4.50 -4.88
C GLY A 153 13.63 4.21 -4.38
N LYS A 154 13.44 4.37 -3.06
CA LYS A 154 12.19 3.98 -2.37
C LYS A 154 10.94 4.71 -2.89
N GLY A 155 11.04 5.98 -3.27
CA GLY A 155 9.92 6.76 -3.78
C GLY A 155 9.32 6.22 -5.09
N VAL A 156 10.07 5.40 -5.84
CA VAL A 156 9.59 4.79 -7.09
C VAL A 156 8.96 3.42 -6.86
N ALA A 157 9.45 2.68 -5.87
CA ALA A 157 8.93 1.35 -5.54
C ALA A 157 7.46 1.40 -5.07
N GLY A 158 7.09 2.47 -4.38
CA GLY A 158 5.73 2.68 -3.86
C GLY A 158 4.76 3.40 -4.82
N ILE A 159 5.11 3.58 -6.10
CA ILE A 159 4.18 4.15 -7.09
C ILE A 159 3.19 3.08 -7.50
N ASP A 160 1.93 3.26 -7.13
CA ASP A 160 0.81 2.44 -7.60
C ASP A 160 -0.13 3.28 -8.45
N GLY A 161 -0.54 2.77 -9.59
CA GLY A 161 -1.51 3.53 -10.36
C GLY A 161 -1.49 3.37 -11.86
N PHE A 162 -2.40 4.12 -12.49
CA PHE A 162 -2.82 3.96 -13.88
C PHE A 162 -3.16 2.50 -14.19
N TYR A 163 -3.78 1.82 -13.22
CA TYR A 163 -3.93 0.38 -13.20
C TYR A 163 -5.19 -0.02 -13.96
N PHE A 164 -5.06 -0.33 -15.24
CA PHE A 164 -6.19 -0.66 -16.12
C PHE A 164 -6.94 -1.95 -15.78
N ARG A 165 -6.40 -2.78 -14.87
CA ARG A 165 -7.04 -4.01 -14.36
C ARG A 165 -7.66 -3.84 -12.97
N SER A 166 -7.69 -2.61 -12.42
CA SER A 166 -8.35 -2.37 -11.15
C SER A 166 -9.85 -2.63 -11.25
N SER A 167 -10.44 -3.22 -10.22
CA SER A 167 -11.89 -3.36 -10.05
C SER A 167 -12.56 -1.98 -9.92
N PHE A 168 -11.82 -0.98 -9.45
CA PHE A 168 -12.32 0.38 -9.29
C PHE A 168 -11.85 1.28 -10.44
N ASP A 169 -12.79 1.83 -11.21
CA ASP A 169 -12.49 2.71 -12.35
C ASP A 169 -11.67 3.95 -11.93
N ARG A 170 -11.86 4.45 -10.71
CA ARG A 170 -11.12 5.60 -10.15
C ARG A 170 -9.62 5.36 -10.12
N TYR A 171 -9.16 4.18 -9.75
CA TYR A 171 -7.72 3.85 -9.72
C TYR A 171 -7.09 3.73 -11.12
N LYS A 172 -7.88 3.57 -12.16
CA LYS A 172 -7.36 3.59 -13.54
C LYS A 172 -6.88 4.97 -13.96
N GLU A 173 -7.47 6.02 -13.38
CA GLU A 173 -7.19 7.41 -13.70
C GLU A 173 -6.17 8.06 -12.74
N LEU A 174 -5.78 7.38 -11.67
CA LEU A 174 -4.91 7.90 -10.63
C LEU A 174 -3.60 7.12 -10.55
N ALA A 175 -2.52 7.84 -10.25
CA ALA A 175 -1.28 7.26 -9.72
C ALA A 175 -1.10 7.72 -8.28
N LEU A 176 -0.92 6.78 -7.40
CA LEU A 176 -0.74 6.97 -5.96
C LEU A 176 0.75 6.89 -5.64
N ILE A 177 1.24 7.85 -4.88
CA ILE A 177 2.63 7.92 -4.47
C ILE A 177 2.65 7.80 -2.96
N ASN A 178 3.44 6.88 -2.43
CA ASN A 178 3.59 6.74 -0.98
C ASN A 178 4.03 8.08 -0.37
N PRO A 179 3.47 8.49 0.78
CA PRO A 179 3.83 9.74 1.43
C PRO A 179 5.31 9.74 1.88
N ASP A 180 5.94 10.92 1.84
CA ASP A 180 7.36 11.07 2.18
C ASP A 180 7.62 10.97 3.69
N ASN A 181 6.63 11.31 4.54
CA ASN A 181 6.76 11.41 6.00
C ASN A 181 5.84 10.42 6.73
N PRO A 182 6.00 9.10 6.53
CA PRO A 182 5.07 8.12 7.08
C PRO A 182 5.07 8.05 8.62
N VAL A 183 6.19 8.32 9.28
CA VAL A 183 6.28 8.33 10.75
C VAL A 183 5.52 9.51 11.33
N GLU A 184 5.74 10.70 10.79
CA GLU A 184 5.07 11.94 11.22
C GLU A 184 3.55 11.85 11.02
N LEU A 185 3.10 11.22 9.93
CA LEU A 185 1.68 10.99 9.69
C LEU A 185 1.06 10.03 10.73
N CYS A 186 1.78 8.98 11.08
CA CYS A 186 1.35 8.07 12.14
C CYS A 186 1.33 8.76 13.52
N ASP A 187 2.31 9.61 13.81
CA ASP A 187 2.37 10.40 15.04
C ASP A 187 1.20 11.40 15.13
N GLU A 188 0.89 12.06 14.02
CA GLU A 188 -0.27 12.97 13.94
C GLU A 188 -1.58 12.23 14.25
N ILE A 189 -1.77 11.04 13.66
CA ILE A 189 -2.95 10.21 13.95
C ILE A 189 -2.98 9.84 15.44
N MET A 190 -1.88 9.36 15.98
CA MET A 190 -1.78 9.00 17.40
C MET A 190 -2.09 10.19 18.32
N GLN A 191 -1.58 11.38 18.00
CA GLN A 191 -1.87 12.59 18.80
C GLN A 191 -3.33 12.98 18.77
N LYS A 192 -3.99 12.89 17.59
CA LYS A 192 -5.37 13.34 17.41
C LYS A 192 -6.40 12.31 17.89
N THR A 193 -6.12 11.03 17.69
CA THR A 193 -7.09 9.95 17.93
C THR A 193 -6.77 9.09 19.15
N GLY A 194 -5.53 9.12 19.65
CA GLY A 194 -5.06 8.22 20.71
C GLY A 194 -4.89 6.77 20.25
N ILE A 195 -4.96 6.47 18.94
CA ILE A 195 -4.87 5.12 18.40
C ILE A 195 -3.47 4.89 17.84
N PRO A 196 -2.68 3.93 18.39
CA PRO A 196 -1.38 3.57 17.84
C PRO A 196 -1.53 3.12 16.39
N THR A 197 -0.80 3.77 15.48
CA THR A 197 -0.96 3.56 14.03
C THR A 197 0.35 3.17 13.38
N VAL A 198 0.28 2.21 12.45
CA VAL A 198 1.33 1.83 11.50
C VAL A 198 0.82 2.02 10.08
N LEU A 199 1.67 2.54 9.20
CA LEU A 199 1.38 2.70 7.77
C LEU A 199 2.00 1.55 6.99
N MET A 200 1.16 0.80 6.26
CA MET A 200 1.55 -0.38 5.51
C MET A 200 1.28 -0.23 4.02
N ASP A 201 2.27 -0.57 3.20
CA ASP A 201 2.08 -0.84 1.78
C ASP A 201 2.07 -2.37 1.60
N ALA A 202 0.89 -2.94 1.73
CA ALA A 202 0.69 -4.39 1.75
C ALA A 202 0.02 -4.88 0.46
N ASN A 203 0.53 -5.98 -0.07
CA ASN A 203 -0.07 -6.74 -1.15
C ASN A 203 0.15 -8.24 -0.88
N ASP A 204 -0.39 -9.13 -1.73
CA ASP A 204 -0.30 -10.57 -1.51
C ASP A 204 1.12 -11.17 -1.63
N ILE A 205 2.10 -10.36 -2.06
CA ILE A 205 3.49 -10.79 -2.28
C ILE A 205 4.40 -10.24 -1.19
N ASP A 206 4.20 -8.98 -0.80
CA ASP A 206 5.08 -8.26 0.10
C ASP A 206 4.30 -7.30 1.01
N GLN A 207 4.70 -7.23 2.27
CA GLN A 207 4.10 -6.37 3.28
C GLN A 207 5.16 -5.39 3.77
N ASN A 208 5.22 -4.23 3.12
CA ASN A 208 6.18 -3.19 3.44
C ASN A 208 5.64 -2.25 4.51
N GLN A 209 6.28 -2.21 5.66
CA GLN A 209 6.06 -1.18 6.66
C GLN A 209 6.72 0.11 6.19
N LEU A 210 5.95 1.17 5.96
CA LEU A 210 6.47 2.47 5.58
C LEU A 210 6.90 3.29 6.80
N GLY A 211 6.09 3.25 7.87
CA GLY A 211 6.37 3.93 9.12
C GLY A 211 5.37 3.54 10.20
N LYS A 212 5.69 3.85 11.45
CA LYS A 212 4.80 3.70 12.61
C LYS A 212 4.98 4.84 13.57
N CYS A 213 3.97 5.15 14.37
CA CYS A 213 4.06 6.21 15.38
C CYS A 213 5.12 5.88 16.45
N HIS A 214 5.68 6.92 17.05
CA HIS A 214 6.58 6.75 18.19
C HIS A 214 5.84 6.05 19.35
N GLY A 215 6.51 5.08 19.96
CA GLY A 215 5.91 4.27 21.03
C GLY A 215 4.91 3.21 20.55
N PHE A 216 4.86 2.90 19.26
CA PHE A 216 4.03 1.79 18.75
C PHE A 216 4.36 0.48 19.47
N PRO A 217 3.33 -0.27 19.97
CA PRO A 217 3.56 -1.38 20.93
C PRO A 217 4.27 -2.62 20.37
N LEU A 218 4.38 -2.74 19.02
CA LEU A 218 5.00 -3.89 18.38
C LEU A 218 6.34 -3.53 17.73
N THR A 219 7.25 -4.51 17.69
CA THR A 219 8.48 -4.43 16.87
C THR A 219 8.17 -4.60 15.39
N ASP A 220 9.14 -4.29 14.51
CA ASP A 220 8.94 -4.44 13.07
C ASP A 220 8.73 -5.90 12.66
N GLU A 221 9.41 -6.85 13.33
CA GLU A 221 9.22 -8.28 13.11
C GLU A 221 7.83 -8.75 13.52
N GLN A 222 7.30 -8.22 14.64
CA GLN A 222 5.96 -8.52 15.12
C GLN A 222 4.87 -7.97 14.20
N ILE A 223 5.09 -6.77 13.65
CA ILE A 223 4.18 -6.19 12.65
C ILE A 223 4.18 -7.04 11.37
N GLN A 224 5.36 -7.44 10.89
CA GLN A 224 5.46 -8.33 9.74
C GLN A 224 4.77 -9.67 9.97
N ASP A 225 4.91 -10.25 11.18
CA ASP A 225 4.20 -11.47 11.54
C ASP A 225 2.67 -11.26 11.52
N ALA A 226 2.19 -10.18 12.12
CA ALA A 226 0.75 -9.87 12.18
C ALA A 226 0.12 -9.63 10.79
N MET A 227 0.92 -9.14 9.83
CA MET A 227 0.48 -8.77 8.48
C MET A 227 0.83 -9.81 7.41
N ALA A 228 1.43 -10.96 7.79
CA ALA A 228 2.09 -11.90 6.86
C ALA A 228 1.18 -12.46 5.75
N ASP A 229 -0.13 -12.52 5.96
CA ASP A 229 -1.12 -13.04 5.02
C ASP A 229 -2.01 -11.95 4.40
N ASN A 230 -1.57 -10.69 4.45
CA ASN A 230 -2.29 -9.53 3.94
C ASN A 230 -3.76 -9.46 4.44
N PRO A 231 -4.00 -9.19 5.73
CA PRO A 231 -5.34 -9.19 6.31
C PRO A 231 -6.28 -8.14 5.70
N SER A 232 -5.74 -7.06 5.11
CA SER A 232 -6.54 -6.07 4.38
C SER A 232 -7.16 -6.67 3.11
N GLY A 233 -6.51 -7.66 2.48
CA GLY A 233 -6.97 -8.28 1.24
C GLY A 233 -6.69 -7.43 0.00
N GLN A 234 -7.06 -7.96 -1.17
CA GLN A 234 -6.96 -7.29 -2.48
C GLN A 234 -8.29 -7.28 -3.24
N GLY A 235 -9.37 -7.57 -2.56
CA GLY A 235 -10.72 -7.66 -3.16
C GLY A 235 -11.44 -6.32 -3.24
N ASP A 236 -12.71 -6.41 -3.62
CA ASP A 236 -13.63 -5.27 -3.74
C ASP A 236 -14.26 -4.88 -2.39
N GLU A 237 -13.72 -5.39 -1.29
CA GLU A 237 -14.29 -5.24 0.05
C GLU A 237 -14.07 -3.83 0.64
N LEU A 238 -13.23 -3.01 0.03
CA LEU A 238 -12.87 -1.66 0.52
C LEU A 238 -12.36 -1.65 1.97
N THR A 239 -11.42 -2.54 2.25
CA THR A 239 -10.80 -2.72 3.58
C THR A 239 -9.36 -2.19 3.58
N PRO A 240 -9.16 -0.86 3.67
CA PRO A 240 -7.83 -0.22 3.60
C PRO A 240 -6.94 -0.49 4.80
#